data_c43fc7a54ee848aabcfc68fbacce767a
#
_entry.id   c43fc7a54ee848aabcfc68fbacce767a
#
_cell.length_a   1.000
_cell.length_b   1.000
_cell.length_c   1.000
_cell.angle_alpha   90.00
_cell.angle_beta   90.00
_cell.angle_gamma   90.00
#
_symmetry.space_group_name_H-M   'P 1'
#
loop_
_entity.id
_entity.type
_entity.pdbx_description
1 polymer ?
#
loop_
_entity_poly.entity_id
_entity_poly.type
_entity_poly.pdbx_seq_one_letter_code
_entity_poly.pdbx_strand_id
1 'polypeptide(L)'
;MRIKNIILSAASSLLFAVPAIGQTAETFKQPYALGQQLPGNNNFTGDVWLSMVSKEDSLHLPMVNVTFAPGCINSWHYHTGGQVLVATAGTGYYQEKGKPARRLHPGDIVEIAPGTIHWHGAAPDSWFAHLALRPNMTNNETVWLQPVGEKEYKESVSKSLIAVSTLTARQQAIVAIASYTGRGDLEHLPSALTKGLKAGMTVNEIKEVLVQAYAYCGFPRSLRAIQTFMQVLDQRKADGIVDEEGRTATETKDKGDKYDRGAAILEQLSGVKSSHPQSGYGAFAPTIDKFLKEHLFADIFERDLLTYQERELATVSFIAGVGNVEPMAFGHMSICLHIGITRLQLSALLDIVENNLGRSASNPLRKVLESIKDS
;
A
#
# COMPACT_ATOMS: atom_id res chain seq x y z
N MET A 1 -60.13 6.91 -6.04
CA MET A 1 -58.82 7.61 -6.21
C MET A 1 -57.72 6.59 -5.84
N ARG A 2 -57.06 6.01 -6.86
CA ARG A 2 -56.11 4.88 -6.68
C ARG A 2 -54.69 5.47 -6.52
N ILE A 3 -54.07 5.22 -5.38
CA ILE A 3 -52.67 5.56 -5.14
C ILE A 3 -51.81 4.40 -5.69
N LYS A 4 -50.98 4.70 -6.69
CA LYS A 4 -50.00 3.77 -7.27
C LYS A 4 -48.76 3.77 -6.41
N ASN A 5 -48.44 2.62 -5.83
CA ASN A 5 -47.15 2.36 -5.20
C ASN A 5 -46.07 2.25 -6.30
N ILE A 6 -45.10 3.15 -6.27
CA ILE A 6 -43.89 3.09 -7.08
C ILE A 6 -42.83 2.37 -6.21
N ILE A 7 -42.55 1.14 -6.60
CA ILE A 7 -41.41 0.38 -6.03
C ILE A 7 -40.16 0.88 -6.79
N LEU A 8 -39.30 1.60 -6.09
CA LEU A 8 -37.97 1.98 -6.61
C LEU A 8 -37.02 0.77 -6.40
N SER A 9 -36.73 0.07 -7.48
CA SER A 9 -35.71 -0.97 -7.54
C SER A 9 -34.33 -0.30 -7.53
N ALA A 10 -33.59 -0.47 -6.45
CA ALA A 10 -32.18 -0.10 -6.41
C ALA A 10 -31.37 -1.14 -7.19
N ALA A 11 -31.03 -0.80 -8.43
CA ALA A 11 -30.07 -1.57 -9.21
C ALA A 11 -28.66 -1.27 -8.69
N SER A 12 -28.07 -2.20 -7.94
CA SER A 12 -26.64 -2.21 -7.61
C SER A 12 -25.86 -2.47 -8.90
N SER A 13 -25.31 -1.41 -9.46
CA SER A 13 -24.36 -1.50 -10.58
C SER A 13 -23.03 -2.03 -10.03
N LEU A 14 -22.80 -3.33 -10.12
CA LEU A 14 -21.47 -3.92 -10.05
C LEU A 14 -20.69 -3.45 -11.28
N LEU A 15 -19.85 -2.46 -11.12
CA LEU A 15 -18.83 -2.12 -12.10
C LEU A 15 -17.85 -3.30 -12.18
N PHE A 16 -18.07 -4.19 -13.14
CA PHE A 16 -17.05 -5.10 -13.60
C PHE A 16 -15.95 -4.26 -14.27
N ALA A 17 -14.74 -4.31 -13.72
CA ALA A 17 -13.56 -3.81 -14.43
C ALA A 17 -13.54 -4.48 -15.81
N VAL A 18 -13.54 -3.68 -16.87
CA VAL A 18 -13.38 -4.17 -18.25
C VAL A 18 -11.99 -4.77 -18.31
N PRO A 19 -11.83 -6.05 -18.69
CA PRO A 19 -10.50 -6.62 -18.87
C PRO A 19 -9.75 -5.78 -19.89
N ALA A 20 -8.44 -5.60 -19.69
CA ALA A 20 -7.57 -4.94 -20.67
C ALA A 20 -7.69 -5.73 -22.00
N ILE A 21 -8.58 -5.26 -22.87
CA ILE A 21 -8.89 -5.91 -24.14
C ILE A 21 -7.64 -5.79 -24.99
N GLY A 22 -6.93 -6.90 -25.23
CA GLY A 22 -5.90 -7.03 -26.23
C GLY A 22 -4.53 -7.52 -25.81
N GLN A 23 -4.23 -7.79 -24.55
CA GLN A 23 -2.94 -8.36 -24.20
C GLN A 23 -2.95 -9.88 -24.38
N THR A 24 -2.11 -10.37 -25.31
CA THR A 24 -1.88 -11.80 -25.54
C THR A 24 -0.61 -12.25 -24.83
N ALA A 25 -0.35 -13.56 -24.82
CA ALA A 25 0.87 -14.12 -24.26
C ALA A 25 2.14 -13.51 -24.91
N GLU A 26 2.11 -13.26 -26.21
CA GLU A 26 3.23 -12.71 -26.98
C GLU A 26 3.42 -11.21 -26.72
N THR A 27 2.37 -10.48 -26.37
CA THR A 27 2.42 -9.03 -26.10
C THR A 27 2.64 -8.70 -24.63
N PHE A 28 2.51 -9.69 -23.75
CA PHE A 28 2.81 -9.52 -22.33
C PHE A 28 4.30 -9.29 -22.09
N LYS A 29 4.64 -8.11 -21.60
CA LYS A 29 6.04 -7.74 -21.35
C LYS A 29 6.55 -8.37 -20.05
N GLN A 30 7.58 -9.18 -20.16
CA GLN A 30 8.25 -9.85 -19.06
C GLN A 30 9.76 -9.96 -19.34
N PRO A 31 10.62 -10.05 -18.31
CA PRO A 31 12.09 -10.05 -18.49
C PRO A 31 12.65 -11.36 -19.06
N TYR A 32 11.89 -12.45 -18.99
CA TYR A 32 12.32 -13.78 -19.46
C TYR A 32 11.44 -14.24 -20.63
N ALA A 33 11.95 -15.20 -21.40
CA ALA A 33 11.20 -15.78 -22.51
C ALA A 33 9.89 -16.40 -22.04
N LEU A 34 8.83 -16.26 -22.85
CA LEU A 34 7.53 -16.88 -22.58
C LEU A 34 7.64 -18.41 -22.50
N GLY A 35 8.40 -19.02 -23.41
CA GLY A 35 8.58 -20.46 -23.46
C GLY A 35 7.44 -21.19 -24.16
N GLN A 36 7.20 -22.44 -23.73
CA GLN A 36 6.19 -23.31 -24.36
C GLN A 36 4.93 -23.34 -23.51
N GLN A 37 3.79 -23.27 -24.19
CA GLN A 37 2.50 -23.47 -23.54
C GLN A 37 2.40 -24.94 -23.08
N LEU A 38 2.02 -25.13 -21.81
CA LEU A 38 1.73 -26.47 -21.32
C LEU A 38 0.42 -26.99 -21.92
N PRO A 39 0.35 -28.25 -22.36
CA PRO A 39 -0.91 -28.87 -22.65
C PRO A 39 -1.84 -28.83 -21.45
N GLY A 40 -3.14 -28.64 -21.67
CA GLY A 40 -4.13 -28.64 -20.60
C GLY A 40 -4.01 -29.89 -19.72
N ASN A 41 -3.90 -29.68 -18.41
CA ASN A 41 -3.83 -30.74 -17.42
C ASN A 41 -4.58 -30.31 -16.14
N ASN A 42 -4.81 -31.26 -15.23
CA ASN A 42 -5.58 -31.03 -14.01
C ASN A 42 -4.83 -30.16 -12.97
N ASN A 43 -3.59 -29.79 -13.23
CA ASN A 43 -2.78 -29.02 -12.26
C ASN A 43 -2.91 -27.50 -12.44
N PHE A 44 -3.56 -27.03 -13.52
CA PHE A 44 -3.78 -25.62 -13.82
C PHE A 44 -5.20 -25.39 -14.32
N THR A 45 -5.79 -24.24 -13.96
CA THR A 45 -7.17 -23.88 -14.32
C THR A 45 -7.29 -23.16 -15.66
N GLY A 46 -6.19 -22.87 -16.34
CA GLY A 46 -6.16 -22.10 -17.58
C GLY A 46 -4.82 -22.24 -18.28
N ASP A 47 -4.50 -21.28 -19.14
CA ASP A 47 -3.29 -21.30 -19.96
C ASP A 47 -2.06 -20.87 -19.17
N VAL A 48 -1.00 -21.67 -19.27
CA VAL A 48 0.29 -21.42 -18.62
C VAL A 48 1.44 -21.78 -19.57
N TRP A 49 2.50 -20.99 -19.52
CA TRP A 49 3.73 -21.18 -20.30
C TRP A 49 4.91 -21.37 -19.37
N LEU A 50 5.86 -22.22 -19.81
CA LEU A 50 7.09 -22.48 -19.08
C LEU A 50 8.30 -22.22 -19.98
N SER A 51 9.30 -21.55 -19.41
CA SER A 51 10.62 -21.37 -20.01
C SER A 51 11.71 -21.69 -19.00
N MET A 52 12.61 -22.59 -19.37
CA MET A 52 13.81 -22.87 -18.55
C MET A 52 14.75 -21.67 -18.65
N VAL A 53 14.99 -21.00 -17.53
CA VAL A 53 15.94 -19.88 -17.43
C VAL A 53 17.34 -20.37 -17.13
N SER A 54 17.48 -21.34 -16.24
CA SER A 54 18.72 -22.09 -16.06
C SER A 54 18.44 -23.58 -16.22
N LYS A 55 19.38 -24.29 -16.85
CA LYS A 55 19.31 -25.74 -16.97
C LYS A 55 19.84 -26.38 -15.69
N GLU A 56 19.40 -27.59 -15.44
CA GLU A 56 20.00 -28.42 -14.42
C GLU A 56 21.50 -28.60 -14.74
N ASP A 57 22.31 -28.24 -13.78
CA ASP A 57 23.76 -28.31 -13.87
C ASP A 57 24.36 -28.66 -12.49
N SER A 58 25.64 -28.44 -12.32
CA SER A 58 26.37 -28.69 -11.06
C SER A 58 25.82 -27.90 -9.85
N LEU A 59 24.99 -26.87 -10.07
CA LEU A 59 24.37 -26.07 -9.00
C LEU A 59 23.13 -26.75 -8.42
N HIS A 60 22.53 -27.71 -9.14
CA HIS A 60 21.29 -28.39 -8.75
C HIS A 60 20.14 -27.44 -8.38
N LEU A 61 20.08 -26.28 -9.04
CA LEU A 61 19.09 -25.22 -8.80
C LEU A 61 18.45 -24.76 -10.13
N PRO A 62 17.59 -25.57 -10.73
CA PRO A 62 16.89 -25.15 -11.94
C PRO A 62 15.96 -23.98 -11.63
N MET A 63 15.94 -23.00 -12.55
CA MET A 63 15.05 -21.87 -12.53
C MET A 63 14.10 -21.93 -13.72
N VAL A 64 12.82 -21.83 -13.47
CA VAL A 64 11.79 -21.86 -14.49
C VAL A 64 11.02 -20.54 -14.44
N ASN A 65 10.90 -19.86 -15.58
CA ASN A 65 9.93 -18.77 -15.71
C ASN A 65 8.57 -19.40 -16.00
N VAL A 66 7.59 -19.09 -15.15
CA VAL A 66 6.21 -19.54 -15.28
C VAL A 66 5.34 -18.33 -15.57
N THR A 67 4.61 -18.35 -16.69
CA THR A 67 3.72 -17.27 -17.11
C THR A 67 2.29 -17.77 -17.13
N PHE A 68 1.41 -17.13 -16.38
CA PHE A 68 -0.01 -17.45 -16.27
C PHE A 68 -0.87 -16.43 -17.02
N ALA A 69 -1.84 -16.91 -17.79
CA ALA A 69 -2.91 -16.07 -18.32
C ALA A 69 -3.79 -15.51 -17.18
N PRO A 70 -4.54 -14.41 -17.41
CA PRO A 70 -5.45 -13.85 -16.43
C PRO A 70 -6.40 -14.90 -15.83
N GLY A 71 -6.46 -14.96 -14.49
CA GLY A 71 -7.28 -15.93 -13.76
C GLY A 71 -6.76 -17.37 -13.73
N CYS A 72 -5.65 -17.66 -14.41
CA CYS A 72 -5.03 -18.99 -14.37
C CYS A 72 -4.27 -19.17 -13.04
N ILE A 73 -4.55 -20.27 -12.36
CA ILE A 73 -3.89 -20.67 -11.10
C ILE A 73 -3.54 -22.16 -11.16
N ASN A 74 -2.56 -22.56 -10.34
CA ASN A 74 -2.28 -23.98 -10.16
C ASN A 74 -3.14 -24.60 -9.04
N SER A 75 -3.18 -25.93 -9.03
CA SER A 75 -3.81 -26.71 -7.97
C SER A 75 -3.05 -26.57 -6.64
N TRP A 76 -3.70 -26.90 -5.54
CA TRP A 76 -3.01 -27.10 -4.25
C TRP A 76 -1.88 -28.10 -4.45
N HIS A 77 -0.69 -27.75 -3.97
CA HIS A 77 0.48 -28.62 -4.03
C HIS A 77 1.48 -28.26 -2.94
N TYR A 78 2.48 -29.10 -2.78
CA TYR A 78 3.64 -28.80 -1.95
C TYR A 78 4.92 -29.35 -2.59
N HIS A 79 6.07 -28.83 -2.14
CA HIS A 79 7.38 -29.30 -2.52
C HIS A 79 8.07 -29.95 -1.33
N THR A 80 8.65 -31.14 -1.52
CA THR A 80 9.32 -31.86 -0.43
C THR A 80 10.61 -31.17 0.03
N GLY A 81 11.27 -30.42 -0.83
CA GLY A 81 12.48 -29.64 -0.54
C GLY A 81 12.28 -28.12 -0.47
N GLY A 82 11.01 -27.63 -0.55
CA GLY A 82 10.68 -26.21 -0.57
C GLY A 82 10.76 -25.58 -1.94
N GLN A 83 10.35 -24.31 -2.04
CA GLN A 83 10.35 -23.52 -3.26
C GLN A 83 10.60 -22.05 -2.95
N VAL A 84 11.23 -21.32 -3.90
CA VAL A 84 11.28 -19.86 -3.88
C VAL A 84 10.60 -19.34 -5.14
N LEU A 85 9.70 -18.37 -4.98
CA LEU A 85 9.08 -17.64 -6.09
C LEU A 85 9.62 -16.20 -6.10
N VAL A 86 9.97 -15.71 -7.29
CA VAL A 86 10.33 -14.31 -7.52
C VAL A 86 9.38 -13.77 -8.57
N ALA A 87 8.45 -12.91 -8.18
CA ALA A 87 7.53 -12.27 -9.12
C ALA A 87 8.29 -11.34 -10.06
N THR A 88 8.07 -11.46 -11.37
CA THR A 88 8.86 -10.76 -12.39
C THR A 88 8.05 -9.84 -13.30
N ALA A 89 6.74 -10.11 -13.48
CA ALA A 89 5.87 -9.27 -14.30
C ALA A 89 4.39 -9.49 -13.94
N GLY A 90 3.58 -8.47 -14.14
CA GLY A 90 2.13 -8.50 -13.92
C GLY A 90 1.73 -8.61 -12.46
N THR A 91 0.53 -9.12 -12.20
CA THR A 91 -0.01 -9.27 -10.83
C THR A 91 -0.50 -10.69 -10.61
N GLY A 92 -0.11 -11.28 -9.51
CA GLY A 92 -0.52 -12.63 -9.13
C GLY A 92 -0.93 -12.75 -7.66
N TYR A 93 -1.19 -13.98 -7.26
CA TYR A 93 -1.50 -14.34 -5.87
C TYR A 93 -0.74 -15.60 -5.47
N TYR A 94 -0.46 -15.68 -4.17
CA TYR A 94 0.06 -16.84 -3.48
C TYR A 94 -0.75 -17.07 -2.20
N GLN A 95 -1.07 -18.32 -1.89
CA GLN A 95 -1.75 -18.66 -0.64
C GLN A 95 -1.24 -19.97 -0.07
N GLU A 96 -0.89 -19.96 1.21
CA GLU A 96 -0.75 -21.18 2.01
C GLU A 96 -2.10 -21.65 2.52
N LYS A 97 -2.29 -22.95 2.62
CA LYS A 97 -3.55 -23.52 3.11
C LYS A 97 -3.83 -23.06 4.54
N GLY A 98 -5.04 -22.51 4.73
CA GLY A 98 -5.46 -21.96 6.02
C GLY A 98 -5.01 -20.53 6.32
N LYS A 99 -4.23 -19.89 5.43
CA LYS A 99 -3.83 -18.47 5.55
C LYS A 99 -4.52 -17.60 4.50
N PRO A 100 -4.60 -16.27 4.69
CA PRO A 100 -5.08 -15.35 3.66
C PRO A 100 -4.18 -15.39 2.40
N ALA A 101 -4.79 -15.19 1.23
CA ALA A 101 -4.02 -15.03 0.00
C ALA A 101 -3.22 -13.72 0.03
N ARG A 102 -1.97 -13.76 -0.43
CA ARG A 102 -1.07 -12.62 -0.60
C ARG A 102 -1.02 -12.22 -2.08
N ARG A 103 -1.28 -10.96 -2.38
CA ARG A 103 -1.07 -10.39 -3.71
C ARG A 103 0.42 -10.22 -3.98
N LEU A 104 0.85 -10.52 -5.21
CA LEU A 104 2.24 -10.46 -5.64
C LEU A 104 2.40 -9.47 -6.80
N HIS A 105 3.46 -8.66 -6.72
CA HIS A 105 3.89 -7.70 -7.74
C HIS A 105 5.35 -7.97 -8.14
N PRO A 106 5.82 -7.47 -9.28
CA PRO A 106 7.22 -7.60 -9.67
C PRO A 106 8.18 -7.16 -8.56
N GLY A 107 9.15 -8.01 -8.24
CA GLY A 107 10.10 -7.83 -7.15
C GLY A 107 9.72 -8.52 -5.83
N ASP A 108 8.49 -8.99 -5.68
CA ASP A 108 8.10 -9.78 -4.49
C ASP A 108 8.76 -11.16 -4.51
N ILE A 109 9.23 -11.58 -3.32
CA ILE A 109 9.80 -12.90 -3.08
C ILE A 109 8.92 -13.66 -2.09
N VAL A 110 8.71 -14.96 -2.37
CA VAL A 110 8.02 -15.89 -1.48
C VAL A 110 8.94 -17.09 -1.22
N GLU A 111 9.34 -17.25 0.02
CA GLU A 111 10.08 -18.42 0.48
C GLU A 111 9.09 -19.43 1.04
N ILE A 112 9.05 -20.61 0.45
CA ILE A 112 8.09 -21.66 0.76
C ILE A 112 8.83 -22.83 1.40
N ALA A 113 8.59 -23.05 2.68
CA ALA A 113 9.24 -24.14 3.43
C ALA A 113 8.81 -25.52 2.90
N PRO A 114 9.67 -26.55 3.05
CA PRO A 114 9.33 -27.92 2.69
C PRO A 114 7.99 -28.36 3.26
N GLY A 115 7.16 -29.03 2.44
CA GLY A 115 5.85 -29.57 2.84
C GLY A 115 4.73 -28.53 2.99
N THR A 116 4.99 -27.23 2.77
CA THR A 116 3.96 -26.18 2.84
C THR A 116 2.97 -26.33 1.69
N ILE A 117 1.71 -26.66 2.01
CA ILE A 117 0.63 -26.75 1.02
C ILE A 117 0.23 -25.35 0.58
N HIS A 118 0.31 -25.06 -0.73
CA HIS A 118 0.06 -23.74 -1.29
C HIS A 118 -0.47 -23.83 -2.72
N TRP A 119 -0.95 -22.71 -3.21
CA TRP A 119 -1.19 -22.42 -4.62
C TRP A 119 -0.68 -21.03 -4.98
N HIS A 120 -0.43 -20.80 -6.26
CA HIS A 120 -0.11 -19.48 -6.83
C HIS A 120 -0.60 -19.38 -8.27
N GLY A 121 -0.70 -18.16 -8.78
CA GLY A 121 -1.11 -17.90 -10.16
C GLY A 121 -1.47 -16.44 -10.40
N ALA A 122 -2.07 -16.16 -11.54
CA ALA A 122 -2.43 -14.82 -11.98
C ALA A 122 -3.64 -14.25 -11.24
N ALA A 123 -3.72 -12.90 -11.16
CA ALA A 123 -4.94 -12.20 -10.78
C ALA A 123 -6.02 -12.38 -11.86
N PRO A 124 -7.32 -12.18 -11.51
CA PRO A 124 -8.42 -12.38 -12.46
C PRO A 124 -8.32 -11.52 -13.73
N ASP A 125 -7.69 -10.35 -13.61
CA ASP A 125 -7.62 -9.28 -14.62
C ASP A 125 -6.20 -8.99 -15.11
N SER A 126 -5.19 -9.77 -14.71
CA SER A 126 -3.79 -9.54 -15.05
C SER A 126 -3.08 -10.82 -15.43
N TRP A 127 -2.19 -10.73 -16.43
CA TRP A 127 -1.12 -11.70 -16.61
C TRP A 127 -0.20 -11.71 -15.40
N PHE A 128 0.47 -12.83 -15.17
CA PHE A 128 1.45 -12.95 -14.09
C PHE A 128 2.62 -13.84 -14.50
N ALA A 129 3.82 -13.35 -14.26
CA ALA A 129 5.04 -14.16 -14.47
C ALA A 129 5.90 -14.14 -13.19
N HIS A 130 6.50 -15.27 -12.90
CA HIS A 130 7.46 -15.42 -11.82
C HIS A 130 8.54 -16.44 -12.15
N LEU A 131 9.70 -16.32 -11.54
CA LEU A 131 10.68 -17.40 -11.46
C LEU A 131 10.26 -18.37 -10.36
N ALA A 132 10.28 -19.64 -10.68
CA ALA A 132 10.17 -20.74 -9.71
C ALA A 132 11.53 -21.39 -9.56
N LEU A 133 12.07 -21.37 -8.35
CA LEU A 133 13.31 -22.02 -7.97
C LEU A 133 13.00 -23.16 -7.01
N ARG A 134 13.56 -24.33 -7.28
CA ARG A 134 13.42 -25.49 -6.40
C ARG A 134 14.79 -25.84 -5.80
N PRO A 135 15.07 -25.42 -4.56
CA PRO A 135 16.29 -25.85 -3.87
C PRO A 135 16.27 -27.35 -3.58
N ASN A 136 17.42 -27.93 -3.27
CA ASN A 136 17.56 -29.34 -2.86
C ASN A 136 17.01 -30.35 -3.90
N MET A 137 17.28 -30.14 -5.19
CA MET A 137 16.69 -30.91 -6.30
C MET A 137 16.78 -32.43 -6.19
N THR A 138 17.81 -32.95 -5.54
CA THR A 138 17.99 -34.41 -5.36
C THR A 138 16.82 -35.07 -4.62
N ASN A 139 16.12 -34.29 -3.77
CA ASN A 139 15.00 -34.77 -2.95
C ASN A 139 13.81 -33.81 -2.97
N ASN A 140 13.66 -32.99 -4.02
CA ASN A 140 12.59 -31.99 -4.10
C ASN A 140 11.56 -32.36 -5.18
N GLU A 141 10.52 -33.06 -4.76
CA GLU A 141 9.40 -33.44 -5.61
C GLU A 141 8.23 -32.47 -5.45
N THR A 142 7.46 -32.25 -6.53
CA THR A 142 6.18 -31.54 -6.47
C THR A 142 5.07 -32.55 -6.29
N VAL A 143 4.36 -32.45 -5.19
CA VAL A 143 3.20 -33.32 -4.91
C VAL A 143 1.93 -32.51 -5.15
N TRP A 144 1.20 -32.87 -6.20
CA TRP A 144 -0.06 -32.24 -6.58
C TRP A 144 -1.21 -32.81 -5.76
N LEU A 145 -2.10 -31.92 -5.33
CA LEU A 145 -3.31 -32.23 -4.57
C LEU A 145 -4.56 -31.84 -5.38
N GLN A 146 -5.69 -31.60 -4.69
CA GLN A 146 -6.91 -31.18 -5.34
C GLN A 146 -6.81 -29.81 -6.02
N PRO A 147 -7.57 -29.57 -7.10
CA PRO A 147 -7.69 -28.23 -7.67
C PRO A 147 -8.21 -27.22 -6.67
N VAL A 148 -7.80 -25.96 -6.82
CA VAL A 148 -8.42 -24.83 -6.13
C VAL A 148 -9.77 -24.56 -6.81
N GLY A 149 -10.86 -24.63 -6.06
CA GLY A 149 -12.19 -24.37 -6.59
C GLY A 149 -12.36 -22.91 -7.01
N GLU A 150 -13.12 -22.66 -8.10
CA GLU A 150 -13.38 -21.29 -8.57
C GLU A 150 -13.93 -20.36 -7.48
N LYS A 151 -14.85 -20.87 -6.67
CA LYS A 151 -15.40 -20.13 -5.52
C LYS A 151 -14.33 -19.83 -4.48
N GLU A 152 -13.48 -20.80 -4.14
CA GLU A 152 -12.38 -20.65 -3.19
C GLU A 152 -11.37 -19.60 -3.67
N TYR A 153 -11.01 -19.63 -4.94
CA TYR A 153 -10.14 -18.63 -5.55
C TYR A 153 -10.74 -17.22 -5.47
N LYS A 154 -12.00 -17.06 -5.93
CA LYS A 154 -12.69 -15.76 -5.89
C LYS A 154 -12.81 -15.20 -4.48
N GLU A 155 -13.14 -16.02 -3.50
CA GLU A 155 -13.20 -15.62 -2.10
C GLU A 155 -11.83 -15.23 -1.54
N SER A 156 -10.77 -15.98 -1.88
CA SER A 156 -9.41 -15.71 -1.45
C SER A 156 -8.90 -14.40 -2.01
N VAL A 157 -9.13 -14.13 -3.31
CA VAL A 157 -8.80 -12.87 -3.96
C VAL A 157 -9.60 -11.71 -3.38
N SER A 158 -10.91 -11.86 -3.19
CA SER A 158 -11.76 -10.82 -2.58
C SER A 158 -11.33 -10.49 -1.16
N LYS A 159 -11.04 -11.49 -0.33
CA LYS A 159 -10.54 -11.28 1.03
C LYS A 159 -9.18 -10.59 1.05
N SER A 160 -8.29 -10.97 0.14
CA SER A 160 -6.99 -10.30 -0.02
C SER A 160 -7.14 -8.84 -0.45
N LEU A 161 -8.03 -8.56 -1.40
CA LEU A 161 -8.35 -7.19 -1.83
C LEU A 161 -8.95 -6.36 -0.68
N ILE A 162 -9.87 -6.93 0.10
CA ILE A 162 -10.44 -6.28 1.28
C ILE A 162 -9.34 -6.03 2.33
N ALA A 163 -8.48 -7.00 2.59
CA ALA A 163 -7.37 -6.85 3.54
C ALA A 163 -6.37 -5.78 3.10
N VAL A 164 -6.13 -5.64 1.77
CA VAL A 164 -5.24 -4.60 1.20
C VAL A 164 -5.97 -3.26 1.07
N SER A 165 -7.30 -3.23 0.95
CA SER A 165 -8.09 -2.01 0.80
C SER A 165 -8.38 -1.30 2.11
N THR A 166 -8.35 -2.03 3.24
CA THR A 166 -8.63 -1.44 4.55
C THR A 166 -7.35 -0.93 5.21
N LEU A 167 -7.42 0.27 5.75
CA LEU A 167 -6.38 0.79 6.63
C LEU A 167 -6.37 -0.02 7.94
N THR A 168 -5.18 -0.32 8.44
CA THR A 168 -5.03 -0.93 9.79
C THR A 168 -5.58 -0.01 10.87
N ALA A 169 -5.88 -0.52 12.07
CA ALA A 169 -6.34 0.30 13.18
C ALA A 169 -5.37 1.45 13.50
N ARG A 170 -4.06 1.21 13.40
CA ARG A 170 -3.01 2.21 13.54
C ARG A 170 -3.09 3.29 12.45
N GLN A 171 -3.20 2.90 11.19
CA GLN A 171 -3.33 3.85 10.06
C GLN A 171 -4.62 4.66 10.16
N GLN A 172 -5.75 4.04 10.54
CA GLN A 172 -7.02 4.76 10.79
C GLN A 172 -6.88 5.79 11.91
N ALA A 173 -6.14 5.46 12.98
CA ALA A 173 -5.86 6.40 14.05
C ALA A 173 -5.00 7.58 13.59
N ILE A 174 -3.95 7.33 12.78
CA ILE A 174 -3.12 8.38 12.17
C ILE A 174 -4.00 9.33 11.34
N VAL A 175 -4.87 8.80 10.50
CA VAL A 175 -5.80 9.59 9.66
C VAL A 175 -6.72 10.45 10.54
N ALA A 176 -7.30 9.89 11.59
CA ALA A 176 -8.19 10.63 12.49
C ALA A 176 -7.44 11.74 13.27
N ILE A 177 -6.29 11.43 13.85
CA ILE A 177 -5.46 12.41 14.57
C ILE A 177 -5.05 13.54 13.62
N ALA A 178 -4.57 13.21 12.44
CA ALA A 178 -4.11 14.19 11.47
C ALA A 178 -5.26 15.07 10.92
N SER A 179 -6.42 14.49 10.61
CA SER A 179 -7.57 15.25 10.10
C SER A 179 -8.11 16.24 11.13
N TYR A 180 -8.27 15.83 12.39
CA TYR A 180 -8.70 16.74 13.46
C TYR A 180 -7.64 17.81 13.77
N THR A 181 -6.36 17.45 13.76
CA THR A 181 -5.25 18.41 13.93
C THR A 181 -5.26 19.44 12.81
N GLY A 182 -5.37 19.00 11.54
CA GLY A 182 -5.42 19.86 10.38
C GLY A 182 -6.63 20.80 10.38
N ARG A 183 -7.78 20.34 10.86
CA ARG A 183 -8.98 21.18 11.04
C ARG A 183 -8.85 22.12 12.24
N GLY A 184 -8.05 21.75 13.25
CA GLY A 184 -8.02 22.43 14.57
C GLY A 184 -9.22 22.06 15.44
N ASP A 185 -9.78 20.87 15.24
CA ASP A 185 -10.90 20.33 15.99
C ASP A 185 -10.39 19.72 17.31
N LEU A 186 -10.36 20.56 18.35
CA LEU A 186 -9.89 20.18 19.69
C LEU A 186 -10.95 19.43 20.52
N GLU A 187 -12.20 19.40 20.06
CA GLU A 187 -13.28 18.68 20.73
C GLU A 187 -13.14 17.17 20.49
N HIS A 188 -12.88 16.75 19.25
CA HIS A 188 -12.81 15.35 18.85
C HIS A 188 -11.39 14.76 18.91
N LEU A 189 -10.35 15.61 18.88
CA LEU A 189 -8.95 15.18 18.90
C LEU A 189 -8.59 14.29 20.10
N PRO A 190 -9.03 14.54 21.35
CA PRO A 190 -8.70 13.69 22.51
C PRO A 190 -9.14 12.23 22.32
N SER A 191 -10.33 12.02 21.73
CA SER A 191 -10.83 10.67 21.42
C SER A 191 -9.96 9.97 20.38
N ALA A 192 -9.53 10.68 19.34
CA ALA A 192 -8.66 10.13 18.30
C ALA A 192 -7.28 9.76 18.86
N LEU A 193 -6.69 10.60 19.70
CA LEU A 193 -5.42 10.34 20.39
C LEU A 193 -5.50 9.09 21.28
N THR A 194 -6.59 8.99 22.07
CA THR A 194 -6.84 7.81 22.91
C THR A 194 -7.01 6.53 22.07
N LYS A 195 -7.69 6.62 20.91
CA LYS A 195 -7.83 5.49 19.98
C LYS A 195 -6.48 5.11 19.37
N GLY A 196 -5.59 6.07 19.08
CA GLY A 196 -4.24 5.83 18.61
C GLY A 196 -3.42 5.00 19.59
N LEU A 197 -3.42 5.38 20.88
CA LEU A 197 -2.76 4.62 21.95
C LEU A 197 -3.34 3.20 22.07
N LYS A 198 -4.67 3.05 22.01
CA LYS A 198 -5.35 1.74 22.01
C LYS A 198 -5.07 0.90 20.77
N ALA A 199 -4.74 1.51 19.64
CA ALA A 199 -4.34 0.83 18.41
C ALA A 199 -2.85 0.42 18.40
N GLY A 200 -2.14 0.60 19.53
CA GLY A 200 -0.75 0.22 19.70
C GLY A 200 0.26 1.26 19.22
N MET A 201 -0.17 2.51 18.99
CA MET A 201 0.79 3.61 18.77
C MET A 201 1.43 3.99 20.10
N THR A 202 2.74 4.19 20.08
CA THR A 202 3.47 4.71 21.23
C THR A 202 3.30 6.23 21.36
N VAL A 203 3.61 6.77 22.53
CA VAL A 203 3.57 8.20 22.78
C VAL A 203 4.47 8.96 21.80
N ASN A 204 5.68 8.45 21.55
CA ASN A 204 6.63 9.09 20.63
C ASN A 204 6.17 9.05 19.16
N GLU A 205 5.48 8.01 18.73
CA GLU A 205 4.91 7.95 17.39
C GLU A 205 3.76 8.94 17.19
N ILE A 206 2.89 9.11 18.18
CA ILE A 206 1.84 10.14 18.14
C ILE A 206 2.46 11.54 18.15
N LYS A 207 3.46 11.80 19.01
CA LYS A 207 4.23 13.05 18.99
C LYS A 207 4.78 13.34 17.60
N GLU A 208 5.29 12.31 16.90
CA GLU A 208 5.84 12.45 15.55
C GLU A 208 4.79 12.90 14.53
N VAL A 209 3.57 12.34 14.58
CA VAL A 209 2.44 12.84 13.75
C VAL A 209 2.15 14.31 14.04
N LEU A 210 2.05 14.68 15.33
CA LEU A 210 1.72 16.05 15.75
C LEU A 210 2.84 17.05 15.41
N VAL A 211 4.09 16.63 15.46
CA VAL A 211 5.24 17.44 15.02
C VAL A 211 5.18 17.66 13.51
N GLN A 212 4.97 16.61 12.72
CA GLN A 212 4.86 16.75 11.25
C GLN A 212 3.75 17.73 10.86
N ALA A 213 2.67 17.83 11.65
CA ALA A 213 1.54 18.71 11.36
C ALA A 213 1.92 20.17 11.16
N TYR A 214 2.99 20.67 11.83
CA TYR A 214 3.31 22.10 11.72
C TYR A 214 3.74 22.49 10.29
N ALA A 215 4.36 21.58 9.54
CA ALA A 215 4.78 21.83 8.17
C ALA A 215 3.59 21.99 7.20
N TYR A 216 2.42 21.44 7.53
CA TYR A 216 1.21 21.48 6.70
C TYR A 216 0.13 22.42 7.24
N CYS A 217 0.02 22.55 8.56
CA CYS A 217 -1.07 23.25 9.24
C CYS A 217 -0.57 24.45 10.06
N GLY A 218 0.72 24.70 10.09
CA GLY A 218 1.38 25.75 10.88
C GLY A 218 1.55 25.38 12.37
N PHE A 219 2.48 26.05 13.02
CA PHE A 219 2.79 25.88 14.44
C PHE A 219 1.56 25.98 15.36
N PRO A 220 0.61 26.93 15.16
CA PRO A 220 -0.51 27.05 16.09
C PRO A 220 -1.32 25.78 16.23
N ARG A 221 -1.67 25.08 15.13
CA ARG A 221 -2.43 23.83 15.16
C ARG A 221 -1.62 22.68 15.74
N SER A 222 -0.36 22.53 15.33
CA SER A 222 0.54 21.52 15.87
C SER A 222 0.72 21.67 17.39
N LEU A 223 1.05 22.87 17.87
CA LEU A 223 1.25 23.13 19.31
C LEU A 223 -0.02 22.90 20.13
N ARG A 224 -1.19 23.32 19.62
CA ARG A 224 -2.46 23.04 20.29
C ARG A 224 -2.77 21.56 20.36
N ALA A 225 -2.49 20.81 19.31
CA ALA A 225 -2.67 19.35 19.30
C ALA A 225 -1.70 18.66 20.28
N ILE A 226 -0.44 19.10 20.36
CA ILE A 226 0.52 18.61 21.35
C ILE A 226 0.04 18.89 22.78
N GLN A 227 -0.44 20.09 23.07
CA GLN A 227 -1.01 20.43 24.38
C GLN A 227 -2.22 19.56 24.71
N THR A 228 -3.08 19.29 23.74
CA THR A 228 -4.22 18.37 23.91
C THR A 228 -3.73 16.95 24.22
N PHE A 229 -2.68 16.50 23.56
CA PHE A 229 -2.11 15.17 23.82
C PHE A 229 -1.51 15.06 25.22
N MET A 230 -0.83 16.10 25.70
CA MET A 230 -0.35 16.17 27.10
C MET A 230 -1.50 15.97 28.08
N GLN A 231 -2.62 16.68 27.89
CA GLN A 231 -3.80 16.54 28.75
C GLN A 231 -4.40 15.12 28.70
N VAL A 232 -4.44 14.49 27.51
CA VAL A 232 -4.89 13.10 27.38
C VAL A 232 -3.99 12.15 28.16
N LEU A 233 -2.67 12.30 28.07
CA LEU A 233 -1.72 11.46 28.83
C LEU A 233 -1.84 11.67 30.33
N ASP A 234 -1.99 12.92 30.80
CA ASP A 234 -2.16 13.24 32.20
C ASP A 234 -3.45 12.60 32.77
N GLN A 235 -4.57 12.69 32.05
CA GLN A 235 -5.82 12.04 32.43
C GLN A 235 -5.69 10.52 32.46
N ARG A 236 -5.10 9.91 31.43
CA ARG A 236 -4.89 8.45 31.40
C ARG A 236 -4.01 7.96 32.54
N LYS A 237 -2.96 8.72 32.86
CA LYS A 237 -2.11 8.45 34.05
C LYS A 237 -2.88 8.55 35.34
N ALA A 238 -3.76 9.55 35.49
CA ALA A 238 -4.62 9.69 36.66
C ALA A 238 -5.62 8.52 36.81
N ASP A 239 -6.05 7.95 35.66
CA ASP A 239 -6.90 6.76 35.59
C ASP A 239 -6.10 5.45 35.81
N GLY A 240 -4.80 5.52 36.13
CA GLY A 240 -3.93 4.38 36.39
C GLY A 240 -3.44 3.66 35.12
N ILE A 241 -3.59 4.27 33.95
CA ILE A 241 -3.14 3.71 32.66
C ILE A 241 -1.69 4.16 32.42
N VAL A 242 -0.83 3.20 32.08
CA VAL A 242 0.56 3.45 31.67
C VAL A 242 0.65 3.24 30.17
N ASP A 243 0.87 4.32 29.44
CA ASP A 243 1.06 4.28 27.99
C ASP A 243 2.54 4.02 27.65
N GLU A 244 2.78 3.25 26.60
CA GLU A 244 4.12 2.96 26.12
C GLU A 244 4.76 4.21 25.51
N GLU A 245 5.89 4.67 26.07
CA GLU A 245 6.61 5.85 25.56
C GLU A 245 7.14 5.59 24.14
N GLY A 246 7.64 4.38 23.86
CA GLY A 246 8.25 4.01 22.60
C GLY A 246 9.69 4.54 22.44
N ARG A 247 10.35 4.10 21.37
CA ARG A 247 11.70 4.59 21.03
C ARG A 247 11.66 6.04 20.55
N THR A 248 12.80 6.71 20.60
CA THR A 248 13.03 7.98 19.89
C THR A 248 13.47 7.71 18.43
N ALA A 249 13.38 8.73 17.57
CA ALA A 249 13.94 8.62 16.24
C ALA A 249 15.46 8.38 16.31
N THR A 250 15.97 7.56 15.40
CA THR A 250 17.41 7.35 15.28
C THR A 250 18.07 8.64 14.78
N GLU A 251 19.21 9.00 15.36
CA GLU A 251 19.98 10.14 14.85
C GLU A 251 20.51 9.84 13.45
N THR A 252 20.35 10.80 12.55
CA THR A 252 20.84 10.68 11.18
C THR A 252 22.36 10.60 11.18
N LYS A 253 22.90 9.52 10.63
CA LYS A 253 24.34 9.28 10.50
C LYS A 253 24.93 10.04 9.31
N ASP A 254 24.13 10.32 8.28
CA ASP A 254 24.55 11.05 7.11
C ASP A 254 24.71 12.53 7.44
N LYS A 255 25.95 13.03 7.27
CA LYS A 255 26.31 14.43 7.49
C LYS A 255 26.40 15.23 6.18
N GLY A 256 25.93 14.68 5.05
CA GLY A 256 25.86 15.34 3.77
C GLY A 256 24.98 16.59 3.79
N ASP A 257 24.98 17.33 2.70
CA ASP A 257 24.16 18.54 2.55
C ASP A 257 22.68 18.21 2.75
N LYS A 258 21.99 19.00 3.56
CA LYS A 258 20.57 18.77 3.89
C LYS A 258 19.66 18.88 2.67
N TYR A 259 19.97 19.83 1.77
CA TYR A 259 19.19 20.02 0.56
C TYR A 259 19.25 18.78 -0.33
N ASP A 260 20.45 18.22 -0.52
CA ASP A 260 20.66 17.04 -1.35
C ASP A 260 19.99 15.81 -0.74
N ARG A 261 20.07 15.60 0.58
CA ARG A 261 19.38 14.50 1.26
C ARG A 261 17.87 14.63 1.13
N GLY A 262 17.32 15.80 1.36
CA GLY A 262 15.88 16.03 1.21
C GLY A 262 15.42 15.92 -0.23
N ALA A 263 16.22 16.34 -1.20
CA ALA A 263 15.95 16.14 -2.62
C ALA A 263 15.91 14.65 -3.00
N ALA A 264 16.85 13.86 -2.47
CA ALA A 264 16.88 12.41 -2.68
C ALA A 264 15.65 11.70 -2.08
N ILE A 265 15.22 12.10 -0.87
CA ILE A 265 13.99 11.57 -0.25
C ILE A 265 12.77 11.93 -1.10
N LEU A 266 12.64 13.18 -1.55
CA LEU A 266 11.53 13.59 -2.41
C LEU A 266 11.53 12.81 -3.74
N GLU A 267 12.70 12.57 -4.34
CA GLU A 267 12.84 11.76 -5.54
C GLU A 267 12.40 10.31 -5.29
N GLN A 268 12.83 9.71 -4.18
CA GLN A 268 12.40 8.37 -3.77
C GLN A 268 10.89 8.27 -3.59
N LEU A 269 10.28 9.26 -2.97
CA LEU A 269 8.84 9.28 -2.67
C LEU A 269 8.00 9.53 -3.92
N SER A 270 8.44 10.44 -4.79
CA SER A 270 7.66 10.85 -5.96
C SER A 270 7.96 10.04 -7.23
N GLY A 271 9.09 9.34 -7.28
CA GLY A 271 9.61 8.72 -8.50
C GLY A 271 10.09 9.72 -9.56
N VAL A 272 10.11 11.03 -9.24
CA VAL A 272 10.46 12.10 -10.20
C VAL A 272 11.80 12.72 -9.81
N LYS A 273 12.75 12.67 -10.74
CA LYS A 273 14.05 13.33 -10.55
C LYS A 273 13.90 14.82 -10.39
N SER A 274 14.63 15.38 -9.42
CA SER A 274 14.74 16.83 -9.28
C SER A 274 15.30 17.44 -10.56
N SER A 275 14.52 18.35 -11.18
CA SER A 275 14.95 19.05 -12.37
C SER A 275 15.77 20.30 -12.01
N HIS A 276 16.91 20.49 -12.68
CA HIS A 276 17.59 21.77 -12.72
C HIS A 276 17.65 22.26 -14.18
N PRO A 277 17.22 23.48 -14.50
CA PRO A 277 16.72 24.50 -13.58
C PRO A 277 15.31 24.15 -13.02
N GLN A 278 15.05 24.68 -11.82
CA GLN A 278 13.72 24.54 -11.19
C GLN A 278 12.63 25.25 -12.01
N SER A 279 11.39 24.82 -11.82
CA SER A 279 10.21 25.43 -12.45
C SER A 279 9.14 25.75 -11.41
N GLY A 280 8.07 26.43 -11.83
CA GLY A 280 6.92 26.71 -10.97
C GLY A 280 7.30 27.56 -9.73
N TYR A 281 6.73 27.21 -8.57
CA TYR A 281 6.95 27.95 -7.33
C TYR A 281 8.40 27.89 -6.83
N GLY A 282 9.14 26.83 -7.10
CA GLY A 282 10.56 26.71 -6.73
C GLY A 282 11.44 27.69 -7.47
N ALA A 283 11.17 27.96 -8.76
CA ALA A 283 11.86 29.00 -9.52
C ALA A 283 11.45 30.40 -9.10
N PHE A 284 10.15 30.60 -8.80
CA PHE A 284 9.60 31.89 -8.40
C PHE A 284 10.05 32.32 -6.99
N ALA A 285 10.10 31.39 -6.05
CA ALA A 285 10.47 31.62 -4.66
C ALA A 285 11.48 30.55 -4.17
N PRO A 286 12.76 30.62 -4.55
CA PRO A 286 13.75 29.56 -4.27
C PRO A 286 13.92 29.21 -2.79
N THR A 287 13.65 30.17 -1.90
CA THR A 287 13.72 29.95 -0.45
C THR A 287 12.72 28.89 0.02
N ILE A 288 11.50 28.84 -0.58
CA ILE A 288 10.51 27.83 -0.17
C ILE A 288 10.94 26.43 -0.64
N ASP A 289 11.56 26.31 -1.80
CA ASP A 289 12.10 25.05 -2.27
C ASP A 289 13.23 24.54 -1.34
N LYS A 290 14.08 25.44 -0.89
CA LYS A 290 15.11 25.13 0.10
C LYS A 290 14.50 24.60 1.40
N PHE A 291 13.51 25.29 1.98
CA PHE A 291 12.85 24.86 3.21
C PHE A 291 12.12 23.52 3.01
N LEU A 292 11.49 23.31 1.86
CA LEU A 292 10.83 22.06 1.54
C LEU A 292 11.82 20.89 1.60
N LYS A 293 12.97 21.01 0.93
CA LYS A 293 13.97 19.95 0.87
C LYS A 293 14.74 19.79 2.18
N GLU A 294 15.32 20.87 2.70
CA GLU A 294 16.16 20.79 3.90
C GLU A 294 15.35 20.48 5.15
N HIS A 295 14.13 21.01 5.27
CA HIS A 295 13.40 20.95 6.50
C HIS A 295 12.28 19.89 6.46
N LEU A 296 11.39 19.92 5.46
CA LEU A 296 10.33 18.94 5.41
C LEU A 296 10.88 17.53 5.11
N PHE A 297 11.68 17.39 4.06
CA PHE A 297 12.15 16.05 3.68
C PHE A 297 13.37 15.59 4.47
N ALA A 298 14.41 16.43 4.69
CA ALA A 298 15.58 16.00 5.44
C ALA A 298 15.37 16.00 6.97
N ASP A 299 14.71 17.01 7.57
CA ASP A 299 14.57 17.03 9.04
C ASP A 299 13.36 16.23 9.54
N ILE A 300 12.27 16.10 8.76
CA ILE A 300 11.04 15.43 9.21
C ILE A 300 10.87 14.05 8.58
N PHE A 301 10.90 13.95 7.25
CA PHE A 301 10.64 12.67 6.56
C PHE A 301 11.78 11.66 6.75
N GLU A 302 13.02 12.11 6.98
CA GLU A 302 14.16 11.23 7.27
C GLU A 302 14.05 10.52 8.64
N ARG A 303 13.23 11.04 9.55
CA ARG A 303 13.04 10.45 10.88
C ARG A 303 12.25 9.14 10.79
N ASP A 304 12.78 8.08 11.39
CA ASP A 304 12.38 6.69 11.21
C ASP A 304 11.30 6.17 12.19
N LEU A 305 10.56 7.08 12.89
CA LEU A 305 9.46 6.68 13.79
C LEU A 305 8.20 6.28 13.04
N LEU A 306 7.94 6.92 11.91
CA LEU A 306 6.83 6.61 11.02
C LEU A 306 7.38 6.16 9.66
N THR A 307 6.72 5.20 9.04
CA THR A 307 7.00 4.82 7.65
C THR A 307 6.61 5.93 6.69
N TYR A 308 7.13 5.95 5.49
CA TYR A 308 6.73 6.90 4.46
C TYR A 308 5.23 6.82 4.14
N GLN A 309 4.65 5.61 4.15
CA GLN A 309 3.21 5.44 3.98
C GLN A 309 2.43 6.12 5.12
N GLU A 310 2.84 5.95 6.37
CA GLU A 310 2.18 6.59 7.52
C GLU A 310 2.31 8.11 7.49
N ARG A 311 3.47 8.64 7.07
CA ARG A 311 3.68 10.08 6.88
C ARG A 311 2.78 10.64 5.79
N GLU A 312 2.65 9.96 4.68
CA GLU A 312 1.80 10.41 3.58
C GLU A 312 0.31 10.28 3.91
N LEU A 313 -0.13 9.23 4.63
CA LEU A 313 -1.50 9.16 5.15
C LEU A 313 -1.80 10.33 6.09
N ALA A 314 -0.87 10.69 6.99
CA ALA A 314 -0.99 11.86 7.85
C ALA A 314 -1.05 13.16 7.02
N THR A 315 -0.17 13.29 6.01
CA THR A 315 -0.10 14.48 5.14
C THR A 315 -1.41 14.71 4.37
N VAL A 316 -1.95 13.68 3.69
CA VAL A 316 -3.24 13.80 2.97
C VAL A 316 -4.36 14.17 3.95
N SER A 317 -4.32 13.64 5.18
CA SER A 317 -5.31 13.95 6.21
C SER A 317 -5.18 15.37 6.77
N PHE A 318 -3.96 15.91 6.93
CA PHE A 318 -3.73 17.32 7.26
C PHE A 318 -4.29 18.23 6.16
N ILE A 319 -3.99 17.93 4.90
CA ILE A 319 -4.46 18.65 3.72
C ILE A 319 -5.99 18.67 3.70
N ALA A 320 -6.66 17.55 3.97
CA ALA A 320 -8.10 17.46 4.08
C ALA A 320 -8.66 18.39 5.18
N GLY A 321 -7.99 18.46 6.32
CA GLY A 321 -8.37 19.33 7.41
C GLY A 321 -8.17 20.82 7.09
N VAL A 322 -7.11 21.18 6.39
CA VAL A 322 -6.81 22.56 5.96
C VAL A 322 -7.78 23.04 4.90
N GLY A 323 -8.05 22.23 3.86
CA GLY A 323 -8.92 22.55 2.73
C GLY A 323 -8.34 23.60 1.76
N ASN A 324 -8.91 23.66 0.56
CA ASN A 324 -8.52 24.61 -0.51
C ASN A 324 -7.05 24.49 -0.96
N VAL A 325 -6.51 23.28 -0.94
CA VAL A 325 -5.13 22.97 -1.33
C VAL A 325 -5.08 21.70 -2.23
N GLU A 326 -6.05 21.55 -3.13
CA GLU A 326 -6.22 20.40 -4.01
C GLU A 326 -4.99 20.08 -4.86
N PRO A 327 -4.20 21.07 -5.40
CA PRO A 327 -2.97 20.74 -6.10
C PRO A 327 -1.92 20.03 -5.23
N MET A 328 -1.87 20.35 -3.93
CA MET A 328 -0.99 19.68 -2.96
C MET A 328 -1.49 18.27 -2.68
N ALA A 329 -2.82 18.12 -2.55
CA ALA A 329 -3.46 16.80 -2.41
C ALA A 329 -3.14 15.90 -3.61
N PHE A 330 -3.17 16.42 -4.84
CA PHE A 330 -2.80 15.67 -6.05
C PHE A 330 -1.36 15.13 -5.95
N GLY A 331 -0.40 15.98 -5.58
CA GLY A 331 1.00 15.58 -5.42
C GLY A 331 1.17 14.46 -4.37
N HIS A 332 0.61 14.65 -3.16
CA HIS A 332 0.74 13.68 -2.08
C HIS A 332 -0.04 12.38 -2.32
N MET A 333 -1.22 12.42 -2.94
CA MET A 333 -1.92 11.20 -3.35
C MET A 333 -1.18 10.45 -4.45
N SER A 334 -0.52 11.15 -5.38
CA SER A 334 0.35 10.53 -6.38
C SER A 334 1.57 9.86 -5.72
N ILE A 335 2.19 10.52 -4.73
CA ILE A 335 3.24 9.92 -3.89
C ILE A 335 2.69 8.68 -3.16
N CYS A 336 1.52 8.76 -2.54
CA CYS A 336 0.89 7.61 -1.89
C CYS A 336 0.82 6.39 -2.81
N LEU A 337 0.34 6.58 -4.04
CA LEU A 337 0.24 5.50 -5.02
C LEU A 337 1.63 4.97 -5.42
N HIS A 338 2.61 5.85 -5.61
CA HIS A 338 3.98 5.47 -5.96
C HIS A 338 4.64 4.61 -4.88
N ILE A 339 4.43 4.94 -3.59
CA ILE A 339 5.01 4.20 -2.46
C ILE A 339 4.15 3.00 -2.02
N GLY A 340 3.15 2.61 -2.81
CA GLY A 340 2.38 1.38 -2.62
C GLY A 340 1.11 1.49 -1.77
N ILE A 341 0.65 2.70 -1.42
CA ILE A 341 -0.70 2.90 -0.88
C ILE A 341 -1.69 2.77 -2.04
N THR A 342 -2.67 1.90 -1.91
CA THR A 342 -3.63 1.63 -2.98
C THR A 342 -4.73 2.70 -3.06
N ARG A 343 -5.38 2.83 -4.24
CA ARG A 343 -6.58 3.69 -4.40
C ARG A 343 -7.69 3.35 -3.40
N LEU A 344 -7.87 2.07 -3.09
CA LEU A 344 -8.84 1.62 -2.10
C LEU A 344 -8.48 2.10 -0.69
N GLN A 345 -7.20 2.10 -0.33
CA GLN A 345 -6.74 2.66 0.94
C GLN A 345 -6.91 4.18 1.00
N LEU A 346 -6.64 4.89 -0.10
CA LEU A 346 -6.93 6.33 -0.19
C LEU A 346 -8.44 6.61 -0.12
N SER A 347 -9.28 5.78 -0.75
CA SER A 347 -10.73 5.88 -0.59
C SER A 347 -11.16 5.68 0.86
N ALA A 348 -10.62 4.66 1.54
CA ALA A 348 -10.89 4.42 2.96
C ALA A 348 -10.42 5.58 3.86
N LEU A 349 -9.27 6.21 3.55
CA LEU A 349 -8.84 7.44 4.20
C LEU A 349 -9.89 8.54 4.04
N LEU A 350 -10.39 8.74 2.82
CA LEU A 350 -11.41 9.78 2.55
C LEU A 350 -12.75 9.48 3.22
N ASP A 351 -13.10 8.20 3.41
CA ASP A 351 -14.29 7.81 4.19
C ASP A 351 -14.12 8.19 5.68
N ILE A 352 -12.93 7.99 6.25
CA ILE A 352 -12.63 8.44 7.63
C ILE A 352 -12.67 9.97 7.72
N VAL A 353 -12.08 10.67 6.75
CA VAL A 353 -12.13 12.14 6.69
C VAL A 353 -13.58 12.62 6.59
N GLU A 354 -14.43 11.98 5.77
CA GLU A 354 -15.85 12.32 5.66
C GLU A 354 -16.59 12.14 6.99
N ASN A 355 -16.35 11.02 7.66
CA ASN A 355 -16.95 10.74 8.97
C ASN A 355 -16.48 11.74 10.05
N ASN A 356 -15.25 12.19 9.98
CA ASN A 356 -14.65 13.09 10.95
C ASN A 356 -14.98 14.58 10.69
N LEU A 357 -14.89 15.01 9.44
CA LEU A 357 -14.91 16.42 9.05
C LEU A 357 -16.06 16.79 8.09
N GLY A 358 -16.82 15.79 7.64
CA GLY A 358 -17.92 15.97 6.69
C GLY A 358 -17.50 16.00 5.23
N ARG A 359 -18.51 15.95 4.35
CA ARG A 359 -18.35 15.88 2.89
C ARG A 359 -17.62 17.07 2.27
N SER A 360 -17.69 18.23 2.89
CA SER A 360 -16.98 19.43 2.42
C SER A 360 -15.45 19.24 2.44
N ALA A 361 -14.92 18.40 3.34
CA ALA A 361 -13.51 18.09 3.42
C ALA A 361 -13.11 16.93 2.49
N SER A 362 -13.98 15.92 2.32
CA SER A 362 -13.66 14.70 1.55
C SER A 362 -13.90 14.84 0.05
N ASN A 363 -15.02 15.48 -0.38
CA ASN A 363 -15.42 15.53 -1.78
C ASN A 363 -14.41 16.20 -2.73
N PRO A 364 -13.74 17.33 -2.37
CA PRO A 364 -12.69 17.88 -3.23
C PRO A 364 -11.56 16.90 -3.46
N LEU A 365 -11.15 16.16 -2.41
CA LEU A 365 -10.08 15.19 -2.48
C LEU A 365 -10.47 13.91 -3.22
N ARG A 366 -11.74 13.49 -3.18
CA ARG A 366 -12.24 12.39 -4.03
C ARG A 366 -12.09 12.72 -5.52
N LYS A 367 -12.45 13.95 -5.92
CA LYS A 367 -12.24 14.41 -7.29
C LYS A 367 -10.77 14.43 -7.69
N VAL A 368 -9.89 14.82 -6.75
CA VAL A 368 -8.44 14.74 -6.96
C VAL A 368 -8.02 13.30 -7.20
N LEU A 369 -8.43 12.35 -6.35
CA LEU A 369 -8.10 10.93 -6.49
C LEU A 369 -8.57 10.36 -7.83
N GLU A 370 -9.79 10.72 -8.27
CA GLU A 370 -10.34 10.31 -9.57
C GLU A 370 -9.53 10.87 -10.76
N SER A 371 -8.93 12.06 -10.61
CA SER A 371 -8.15 12.71 -11.66
C SER A 371 -6.74 12.13 -11.87
N ILE A 372 -6.22 11.41 -10.88
CA ILE A 372 -4.90 10.75 -10.99
C ILE A 372 -5.07 9.52 -11.88
N LYS A 373 -4.34 9.47 -12.99
CA LYS A 373 -4.34 8.31 -13.90
C LYS A 373 -3.55 7.15 -13.30
N ASP A 374 -3.98 5.94 -13.60
CA ASP A 374 -3.16 4.77 -13.30
C ASP A 374 -1.92 4.79 -14.21
N SER A 375 -0.74 4.71 -13.61
CA SER A 375 0.55 4.72 -14.30
C SER A 375 0.94 3.31 -14.77
#